data_99a9091292ee7574bed51d1d8f9a3914
#
_entry.id   99a9091292ee7574bed51d1d8f9a3914
#
_cell.length_a   1.000
_cell.length_b   1.000
_cell.length_c   1.000
_cell.angle_alpha   90.00
_cell.angle_beta   90.00
_cell.angle_gamma   90.00
#
_symmetry.space_group_name_H-M   'P 1'
#
loop_
_entity.id
_entity.type
_entity.pdbx_description
1 polymer ?
#
loop_
_entity_poly.entity_id
_entity_poly.type
_entity_poly.pdbx_seq_one_letter_code
_entity_poly.pdbx_strand_id
1 'polypeptide(L)'
;MEHAMDDLLREKRNGVSRWYLKDVRLKRRTLGRESRIPGFGLAALLFGTLCQVLVERLGWEKAEALVKEGVQRFGKARGRRIAARVSSLGKPLSLKNWLIYSDIDSDNFRASPRIDNDDLVASVSTCTFDGAAKAWGLGEYSRLYCKYADHAILEGYNPEVKLVLEDRHVTGRDHCVFRYVMKQQNK
;
A
#
# COMPACT_ATOMS: atom_id res chain seq x y z
N MET A 1 31.78 16.14 5.51
CA MET A 1 32.47 15.12 4.68
C MET A 1 33.61 14.43 5.43
N GLU A 2 34.39 15.13 6.23
CA GLU A 2 35.56 14.61 6.98
C GLU A 2 35.20 13.50 8.00
N HIS A 3 34.09 13.64 8.75
CA HIS A 3 33.64 12.62 9.72
C HIS A 3 33.20 11.29 9.11
N ALA A 4 32.61 11.29 7.91
CA ALA A 4 32.16 10.06 7.24
C ALA A 4 33.34 9.22 6.71
N MET A 5 34.42 9.89 6.32
CA MET A 5 35.64 9.21 5.88
C MET A 5 36.39 8.59 7.05
N ASP A 6 36.32 9.20 8.24
CA ASP A 6 36.94 8.66 9.48
C ASP A 6 36.24 7.36 9.95
N ASP A 7 34.92 7.28 9.91
CA ASP A 7 34.17 6.06 10.26
C ASP A 7 34.49 4.89 9.33
N LEU A 8 34.55 5.13 8.00
CA LEU A 8 34.92 4.10 7.03
C LEU A 8 36.35 3.56 7.24
N LEU A 9 37.29 4.45 7.54
CA LEU A 9 38.68 4.06 7.83
C LEU A 9 38.79 3.27 9.13
N ARG A 10 38.02 3.64 10.16
CA ARG A 10 37.94 2.89 11.42
C ARG A 10 37.36 1.49 11.21
N GLU A 11 36.28 1.35 10.44
CA GLU A 11 35.69 0.06 10.11
C GLU A 11 36.68 -0.84 9.37
N LYS A 12 37.38 -0.32 8.37
CA LYS A 12 38.42 -1.07 7.63
C LYS A 12 39.59 -1.49 8.51
N ARG A 13 39.97 -0.65 9.48
CA ARG A 13 41.14 -0.91 10.35
C ARG A 13 40.79 -1.80 11.53
N ASN A 14 39.67 -1.58 12.19
CA ASN A 14 39.32 -2.19 13.48
C ASN A 14 38.25 -3.27 13.38
N GLY A 15 37.57 -3.39 12.21
CA GLY A 15 36.45 -4.30 12.04
C GLY A 15 35.25 -3.92 12.91
N VAL A 16 34.34 -4.89 13.12
CA VAL A 16 33.11 -4.74 13.92
C VAL A 16 33.33 -5.25 15.34
N SER A 17 33.02 -4.41 16.34
CA SER A 17 33.10 -4.76 17.77
C SER A 17 31.68 -4.77 18.40
N ARG A 18 31.58 -5.30 19.65
CA ARG A 18 30.35 -5.23 20.44
C ARG A 18 29.90 -3.79 20.69
N TRP A 19 30.85 -2.87 20.86
CA TRP A 19 30.60 -1.44 21.01
C TRP A 19 30.01 -0.83 19.74
N TYR A 20 30.57 -1.17 18.59
CA TYR A 20 30.06 -0.77 17.29
C TYR A 20 28.59 -1.20 17.13
N LEU A 21 28.26 -2.46 17.41
CA LEU A 21 26.88 -2.96 17.30
C LEU A 21 25.91 -2.25 18.27
N LYS A 22 26.38 -1.92 19.49
CA LYS A 22 25.58 -1.17 20.46
C LYS A 22 25.28 0.25 19.96
N ASP A 23 26.29 0.94 19.41
CA ASP A 23 26.16 2.28 18.83
C ASP A 23 25.21 2.28 17.62
N VAL A 24 25.39 1.33 16.70
CA VAL A 24 24.46 1.16 15.55
C VAL A 24 23.03 0.95 16.01
N ARG A 25 22.81 0.08 17.02
CA ARG A 25 21.45 -0.18 17.53
C ARG A 25 20.81 1.06 18.15
N LEU A 26 21.59 1.84 18.90
CA LEU A 26 21.13 3.10 19.49
C LEU A 26 20.80 4.13 18.42
N LYS A 27 21.73 4.40 17.49
CA LYS A 27 21.59 5.38 16.42
C LYS A 27 20.48 5.00 15.44
N ARG A 28 20.30 3.70 15.15
CA ARG A 28 19.18 3.24 14.31
C ARG A 28 17.82 3.55 14.94
N ARG A 29 17.70 3.52 16.26
CA ARG A 29 16.44 3.82 16.95
C ARG A 29 16.13 5.33 16.99
N THR A 30 17.16 6.16 17.01
CA THR A 30 17.06 7.63 17.10
C THR A 30 17.18 8.28 15.71
N LEU A 31 18.40 8.38 15.20
CA LEU A 31 18.71 9.06 13.94
C LEU A 31 18.17 8.33 12.70
N GLY A 32 18.20 6.99 12.72
CA GLY A 32 17.72 6.18 11.59
C GLY A 32 16.20 6.13 11.43
N ARG A 33 15.43 6.79 12.31
CA ARG A 33 13.96 6.78 12.23
C ARG A 33 13.46 7.48 10.97
N GLU A 34 14.06 8.60 10.61
CA GLU A 34 13.69 9.42 9.45
C GLU A 34 13.96 8.74 8.11
N SER A 35 14.91 7.79 8.09
CA SER A 35 15.28 7.03 6.88
C SER A 35 14.42 5.78 6.67
N ARG A 36 13.44 5.51 7.55
CA ARG A 36 12.62 4.30 7.44
C ARG A 36 11.48 4.51 6.47
N ILE A 37 11.34 3.57 5.55
CA ILE A 37 10.17 3.45 4.68
C ILE A 37 9.28 2.35 5.25
N PRO A 38 7.98 2.60 5.51
CA PRO A 38 7.03 1.57 5.90
C PRO A 38 7.00 0.42 4.90
N GLY A 39 6.71 -0.81 5.35
CA GLY A 39 6.72 -1.99 4.48
C GLY A 39 5.81 -1.86 3.26
N PHE A 40 4.65 -1.22 3.41
CA PHE A 40 3.76 -0.93 2.29
C PHE A 40 4.36 0.09 1.31
N GLY A 41 5.13 1.06 1.80
CA GLY A 41 5.90 1.97 0.95
C GLY A 41 7.02 1.26 0.18
N LEU A 42 7.77 0.33 0.82
CA LEU A 42 8.78 -0.48 0.11
C LEU A 42 8.14 -1.35 -0.98
N ALA A 43 6.95 -1.90 -0.73
CA ALA A 43 6.20 -2.62 -1.75
C ALA A 43 5.84 -1.73 -2.94
N ALA A 44 5.49 -0.46 -2.70
CA ALA A 44 5.23 0.52 -3.75
C ALA A 44 6.47 0.79 -4.62
N LEU A 45 7.65 0.90 -4.00
CA LEU A 45 8.90 1.14 -4.72
C LEU A 45 9.26 -0.05 -5.61
N LEU A 46 9.20 -1.27 -5.08
CA LEU A 46 9.44 -2.48 -5.87
C LEU A 46 8.43 -2.59 -7.02
N PHE A 47 7.14 -2.43 -6.73
CA PHE A 47 6.08 -2.50 -7.73
C PHE A 47 6.25 -1.43 -8.82
N GLY A 48 6.47 -0.16 -8.43
CA GLY A 48 6.67 0.94 -9.37
C GLY A 48 7.89 0.73 -10.27
N THR A 49 9.02 0.25 -9.70
CA THR A 49 10.22 -0.07 -10.48
C THR A 49 9.97 -1.19 -11.49
N LEU A 50 9.26 -2.26 -11.10
CA LEU A 50 8.90 -3.34 -12.03
C LEU A 50 7.97 -2.84 -13.14
N CYS A 51 6.98 -2.00 -12.81
CA CYS A 51 6.10 -1.38 -13.80
C CYS A 51 6.88 -0.48 -14.77
N GLN A 52 7.82 0.32 -14.26
CA GLN A 52 8.70 1.15 -15.08
C GLN A 52 9.46 0.31 -16.11
N VAL A 53 10.12 -0.77 -15.68
CA VAL A 53 10.84 -1.68 -16.57
C VAL A 53 9.91 -2.29 -17.64
N LEU A 54 8.70 -2.69 -17.25
CA LEU A 54 7.72 -3.22 -18.20
C LEU A 54 7.32 -2.18 -19.24
N VAL A 55 7.07 -0.93 -18.82
CA VAL A 55 6.72 0.17 -19.72
C VAL A 55 7.87 0.48 -20.69
N GLU A 56 9.10 0.54 -20.20
CA GLU A 56 10.30 0.77 -21.03
C GLU A 56 10.51 -0.32 -22.07
N ARG A 57 10.18 -1.57 -21.74
CA ARG A 57 10.39 -2.72 -22.63
C ARG A 57 9.24 -2.99 -23.61
N LEU A 58 8.01 -2.77 -23.19
CA LEU A 58 6.81 -3.22 -23.91
C LEU A 58 5.93 -2.08 -24.42
N GLY A 59 6.19 -0.84 -23.98
CA GLY A 59 5.29 0.28 -24.12
C GLY A 59 4.15 0.24 -23.11
N TRP A 60 3.52 1.40 -22.87
CA TRP A 60 2.54 1.61 -21.80
C TRP A 60 1.35 0.66 -21.89
N GLU A 61 0.72 0.55 -23.03
CA GLU A 61 -0.50 -0.24 -23.24
C GLU A 61 -0.31 -1.73 -22.87
N LYS A 62 0.74 -2.35 -23.40
CA LYS A 62 1.04 -3.76 -23.13
C LYS A 62 1.47 -3.98 -21.69
N ALA A 63 2.27 -3.07 -21.14
CA ALA A 63 2.70 -3.12 -19.76
C ALA A 63 1.50 -3.01 -18.80
N GLU A 64 0.59 -2.06 -19.02
CA GLU A 64 -0.61 -1.89 -18.20
C GLU A 64 -1.52 -3.13 -18.26
N ALA A 65 -1.68 -3.76 -19.41
CA ALA A 65 -2.48 -4.98 -19.52
C ALA A 65 -1.93 -6.12 -18.65
N LEU A 66 -0.61 -6.36 -18.67
CA LEU A 66 0.05 -7.36 -17.83
C LEU A 66 -0.01 -7.01 -16.35
N VAL A 67 0.24 -5.76 -16.00
CA VAL A 67 0.19 -5.27 -14.62
C VAL A 67 -1.24 -5.41 -14.07
N LYS A 68 -2.26 -5.03 -14.84
CA LYS A 68 -3.67 -5.21 -14.49
C LYS A 68 -3.97 -6.65 -14.15
N GLU A 69 -3.57 -7.59 -15.00
CA GLU A 69 -3.78 -9.02 -14.77
C GLU A 69 -3.10 -9.46 -13.47
N GLY A 70 -1.83 -9.10 -13.27
CA GLY A 70 -1.07 -9.44 -12.06
C GLY A 70 -1.70 -8.88 -10.79
N VAL A 71 -2.06 -7.60 -10.79
CA VAL A 71 -2.71 -6.92 -9.66
C VAL A 71 -4.08 -7.52 -9.35
N GLN A 72 -4.87 -7.85 -10.36
CA GLN A 72 -6.17 -8.48 -10.16
C GLN A 72 -6.03 -9.89 -9.59
N ARG A 73 -5.08 -10.70 -10.09
CA ARG A 73 -4.79 -12.03 -9.53
C ARG A 73 -4.35 -11.94 -8.07
N PHE A 74 -3.43 -11.04 -7.77
CA PHE A 74 -2.97 -10.77 -6.39
C PHE A 74 -4.12 -10.31 -5.50
N GLY A 75 -4.89 -9.30 -5.94
CA GLY A 75 -6.00 -8.75 -5.17
C GLY A 75 -7.05 -9.81 -4.83
N LYS A 76 -7.50 -10.58 -5.82
CA LYS A 76 -8.45 -11.69 -5.60
C LYS A 76 -7.90 -12.76 -4.66
N ALA A 77 -6.63 -13.12 -4.79
CA ALA A 77 -6.00 -14.09 -3.89
C ALA A 77 -5.94 -13.55 -2.45
N ARG A 78 -5.57 -12.28 -2.27
CA ARG A 78 -5.55 -11.60 -0.98
C ARG A 78 -6.94 -11.53 -0.36
N GLY A 79 -7.96 -11.12 -1.13
CA GLY A 79 -9.35 -11.08 -0.67
C GLY A 79 -9.85 -12.43 -0.19
N ARG A 80 -9.58 -13.52 -0.93
CA ARG A 80 -9.92 -14.88 -0.52
C ARG A 80 -9.24 -15.32 0.79
N ARG A 81 -7.99 -14.89 1.02
CA ARG A 81 -7.29 -15.18 2.29
C ARG A 81 -7.95 -14.48 3.48
N ILE A 82 -8.36 -13.23 3.31
CA ILE A 82 -9.11 -12.49 4.33
C ILE A 82 -10.47 -13.17 4.57
N ALA A 83 -11.19 -13.54 3.51
CA ALA A 83 -12.46 -14.25 3.60
C ALA A 83 -12.32 -15.58 4.36
N ALA A 84 -11.31 -16.38 4.03
CA ALA A 84 -11.01 -17.64 4.72
C ALA A 84 -10.74 -17.41 6.21
N ARG A 85 -9.99 -16.36 6.57
CA ARG A 85 -9.72 -15.98 7.96
C ARG A 85 -11.01 -15.60 8.69
N VAL A 86 -11.88 -14.79 8.09
CA VAL A 86 -13.17 -14.38 8.67
C VAL A 86 -14.07 -15.58 8.88
N SER A 87 -14.19 -16.46 7.86
CA SER A 87 -15.01 -17.67 7.92
C SER A 87 -14.50 -18.67 8.97
N SER A 88 -13.18 -18.82 9.14
CA SER A 88 -12.61 -19.70 10.17
C SER A 88 -12.96 -19.25 11.61
N LEU A 89 -13.37 -17.99 11.78
CA LEU A 89 -13.85 -17.45 13.03
C LEU A 89 -15.39 -17.54 13.19
N GLY A 90 -16.07 -18.23 12.28
CA GLY A 90 -17.53 -18.36 12.27
C GLY A 90 -18.26 -17.03 11.98
N LYS A 91 -17.61 -16.07 11.29
CA LYS A 91 -18.17 -14.75 11.03
C LYS A 91 -18.62 -14.61 9.58
N PRO A 92 -19.71 -13.86 9.32
CA PRO A 92 -20.14 -13.58 7.94
C PRO A 92 -19.17 -12.65 7.21
N LEU A 93 -19.12 -12.75 5.88
CA LEU A 93 -18.28 -11.90 5.04
C LEU A 93 -18.92 -10.52 4.80
N SER A 94 -19.20 -9.80 5.88
CA SER A 94 -19.79 -8.47 5.87
C SER A 94 -18.72 -7.37 5.71
N LEU A 95 -19.14 -6.14 5.34
CA LEU A 95 -18.26 -4.96 5.33
C LEU A 95 -17.63 -4.71 6.71
N LYS A 96 -18.39 -4.88 7.80
CA LYS A 96 -17.86 -4.75 9.17
C LYS A 96 -16.68 -5.68 9.40
N ASN A 97 -16.81 -6.95 9.03
CA ASN A 97 -15.76 -7.93 9.22
C ASN A 97 -14.58 -7.72 8.24
N TRP A 98 -14.83 -7.20 7.04
CA TRP A 98 -13.78 -6.70 6.16
C TRP A 98 -12.91 -5.64 6.86
N LEU A 99 -13.52 -4.61 7.42
CA LEU A 99 -12.80 -3.52 8.09
C LEU A 99 -12.04 -3.99 9.35
N ILE A 100 -12.59 -4.97 10.08
CA ILE A 100 -11.95 -5.50 11.29
C ILE A 100 -10.77 -6.41 10.98
N TYR A 101 -10.87 -7.25 9.95
CA TYR A 101 -9.92 -8.32 9.66
C TYR A 101 -9.08 -8.06 8.41
N SER A 102 -9.07 -6.83 7.90
CA SER A 102 -8.13 -6.41 6.85
C SER A 102 -6.70 -6.70 7.27
N ASP A 103 -5.89 -7.18 6.34
CA ASP A 103 -4.52 -7.63 6.57
C ASP A 103 -3.46 -6.52 6.43
N ILE A 104 -3.90 -5.29 6.27
CA ILE A 104 -3.02 -4.12 6.18
C ILE A 104 -3.16 -3.28 7.44
N ASP A 105 -2.02 -2.83 7.96
CA ASP A 105 -1.97 -1.98 9.13
C ASP A 105 -2.59 -0.60 8.84
N SER A 106 -3.46 -0.14 9.75
CA SER A 106 -4.11 1.17 9.68
C SER A 106 -3.11 2.33 9.67
N ASP A 107 -1.92 2.16 10.24
CA ASP A 107 -0.87 3.18 10.27
C ASP A 107 -0.35 3.55 8.86
N ASN A 108 -0.65 2.71 7.85
CA ASN A 108 -0.35 3.04 6.46
C ASN A 108 -1.26 4.11 5.85
N PHE A 109 -2.37 4.43 6.52
CA PHE A 109 -3.37 5.36 6.00
C PHE A 109 -3.80 6.39 7.03
N ARG A 110 -4.03 7.61 6.58
CA ARG A 110 -4.81 8.59 7.35
C ARG A 110 -6.18 8.71 6.69
N ALA A 111 -7.14 8.02 7.26
CA ALA A 111 -8.52 7.97 6.77
C ALA A 111 -9.47 8.75 7.69
N SER A 112 -10.41 9.48 7.09
CA SER A 112 -11.50 10.16 7.78
C SER A 112 -12.82 9.52 7.35
N PRO A 113 -13.38 8.58 8.14
CA PRO A 113 -14.64 7.93 7.82
C PRO A 113 -15.85 8.82 8.18
N ARG A 114 -16.91 8.73 7.37
CA ARG A 114 -18.22 9.32 7.63
C ARG A 114 -19.33 8.42 7.08
N ILE A 115 -20.55 8.65 7.56
CA ILE A 115 -21.75 8.03 6.99
C ILE A 115 -22.42 9.06 6.10
N ASP A 116 -22.81 8.65 4.90
CA ASP A 116 -23.47 9.50 3.91
C ASP A 116 -24.53 8.67 3.16
N ASN A 117 -25.81 8.98 3.39
CA ASN A 117 -26.95 8.23 2.86
C ASN A 117 -26.90 6.71 3.14
N ASP A 118 -26.57 6.34 4.38
CA ASP A 118 -26.34 4.97 4.85
C ASP A 118 -25.09 4.27 4.28
N ASP A 119 -24.34 4.90 3.38
CA ASP A 119 -23.06 4.40 2.90
C ASP A 119 -21.92 4.77 3.84
N LEU A 120 -20.91 3.91 3.94
CA LEU A 120 -19.65 4.27 4.55
C LEU A 120 -18.75 4.95 3.51
N VAL A 121 -18.36 6.19 3.81
CA VAL A 121 -17.44 6.96 2.96
C VAL A 121 -16.18 7.26 3.75
N ALA A 122 -15.02 6.90 3.22
CA ALA A 122 -13.72 7.18 3.84
C ALA A 122 -12.85 8.02 2.89
N SER A 123 -12.45 9.20 3.34
CA SER A 123 -11.48 10.04 2.64
C SER A 123 -10.07 9.72 3.16
N VAL A 124 -9.18 9.27 2.27
CA VAL A 124 -7.78 8.89 2.60
C VAL A 124 -6.83 9.96 2.11
N SER A 125 -6.36 10.81 3.02
CA SER A 125 -5.45 11.93 2.73
C SER A 125 -3.98 11.51 2.66
N THR A 126 -3.58 10.52 3.45
CA THR A 126 -2.20 10.01 3.48
C THR A 126 -2.21 8.51 3.22
N CYS A 127 -1.34 8.07 2.33
CA CYS A 127 -1.08 6.67 2.02
C CYS A 127 0.43 6.46 1.90
N THR A 128 1.01 5.54 2.68
CA THR A 128 2.45 5.28 2.66
C THR A 128 2.92 4.72 1.32
N PHE A 129 2.05 4.00 0.59
CA PHE A 129 2.30 3.49 -0.76
C PHE A 129 2.50 4.65 -1.75
N ASP A 130 1.52 5.54 -1.83
CA ASP A 130 1.54 6.69 -2.73
C ASP A 130 2.69 7.66 -2.38
N GLY A 131 2.87 7.96 -1.09
CA GLY A 131 3.93 8.86 -0.62
C GLY A 131 5.34 8.36 -0.95
N ALA A 132 5.61 7.07 -0.73
CA ALA A 132 6.90 6.47 -1.05
C ALA A 132 7.16 6.48 -2.58
N ALA A 133 6.17 6.08 -3.38
CA ALA A 133 6.29 6.07 -4.82
C ALA A 133 6.55 7.48 -5.39
N LYS A 134 5.85 8.50 -4.90
CA LYS A 134 6.07 9.90 -5.30
C LYS A 134 7.47 10.40 -4.95
N ALA A 135 7.96 10.09 -3.75
CA ALA A 135 9.29 10.49 -3.31
C ALA A 135 10.42 9.93 -4.20
N TRP A 136 10.18 8.82 -4.90
CA TRP A 136 11.13 8.19 -5.81
C TRP A 136 10.81 8.44 -7.30
N GLY A 137 9.86 9.31 -7.62
CA GLY A 137 9.46 9.58 -9.01
C GLY A 137 8.71 8.42 -9.69
N LEU A 138 8.21 7.46 -8.91
CA LEU A 138 7.51 6.26 -9.40
C LEU A 138 5.97 6.37 -9.33
N GLY A 139 5.44 7.55 -9.03
CA GLY A 139 4.00 7.74 -8.81
C GLY A 139 3.14 7.32 -9.99
N GLU A 140 3.59 7.60 -11.22
CA GLU A 140 2.89 7.23 -12.45
C GLU A 140 2.75 5.71 -12.60
N TYR A 141 3.81 4.97 -12.33
CA TYR A 141 3.83 3.51 -12.45
C TYR A 141 3.08 2.83 -11.30
N SER A 142 3.27 3.32 -10.08
CA SER A 142 2.67 2.72 -8.89
C SER A 142 1.16 2.91 -8.82
N ARG A 143 0.59 3.95 -9.45
CA ARG A 143 -0.85 4.16 -9.53
C ARG A 143 -1.61 3.01 -10.20
N LEU A 144 -0.93 2.20 -11.03
CA LEU A 144 -1.52 1.01 -11.63
C LEU A 144 -1.97 -0.01 -10.57
N TYR A 145 -1.29 -0.05 -9.40
CA TYR A 145 -1.77 -0.84 -8.28
C TYR A 145 -3.10 -0.31 -7.75
N CYS A 146 -3.17 0.98 -7.43
CA CYS A 146 -4.38 1.61 -6.88
C CYS A 146 -5.58 1.47 -7.83
N LYS A 147 -5.34 1.57 -9.14
CA LYS A 147 -6.38 1.46 -10.17
C LYS A 147 -7.10 0.11 -10.16
N TYR A 148 -6.43 -0.98 -9.77
CA TYR A 148 -6.97 -2.34 -9.94
C TYR A 148 -7.06 -3.14 -8.64
N ALA A 149 -6.30 -2.80 -7.58
CA ALA A 149 -6.15 -3.64 -6.41
C ALA A 149 -7.42 -3.70 -5.54
N ASP A 150 -7.97 -2.54 -5.15
CA ASP A 150 -9.03 -2.49 -4.15
C ASP A 150 -10.31 -3.19 -4.59
N HIS A 151 -10.72 -3.00 -5.84
CA HIS A 151 -11.85 -3.73 -6.42
C HIS A 151 -11.58 -5.24 -6.48
N ALA A 152 -10.39 -5.64 -6.89
CA ALA A 152 -10.02 -7.07 -6.97
C ALA A 152 -9.96 -7.73 -5.59
N ILE A 153 -9.50 -7.02 -4.57
CA ILE A 153 -9.45 -7.53 -3.20
C ILE A 153 -10.88 -7.75 -2.68
N LEU A 154 -11.77 -6.79 -2.86
CA LEU A 154 -13.16 -6.92 -2.45
C LEU A 154 -13.89 -8.02 -3.22
N GLU A 155 -13.65 -8.14 -4.52
CA GLU A 155 -14.20 -9.25 -5.33
C GLU A 155 -13.74 -10.61 -4.79
N GLY A 156 -12.49 -10.71 -4.35
CA GLY A 156 -11.96 -11.92 -3.72
C GLY A 156 -12.51 -12.17 -2.31
N TYR A 157 -12.86 -11.14 -1.57
CA TYR A 157 -13.43 -11.24 -0.22
C TYR A 157 -14.92 -11.56 -0.26
N ASN A 158 -15.71 -10.68 -0.85
CA ASN A 158 -17.15 -10.83 -1.06
C ASN A 158 -17.58 -9.89 -2.20
N PRO A 159 -17.98 -10.42 -3.36
CA PRO A 159 -18.38 -9.61 -4.52
C PRO A 159 -19.66 -8.79 -4.32
N GLU A 160 -20.42 -9.05 -3.25
CA GLU A 160 -21.61 -8.26 -2.88
C GLU A 160 -21.24 -6.93 -2.20
N VAL A 161 -20.04 -6.82 -1.62
CA VAL A 161 -19.54 -5.57 -1.07
C VAL A 161 -19.15 -4.65 -2.23
N LYS A 162 -19.95 -3.62 -2.48
CA LYS A 162 -19.74 -2.69 -3.59
C LYS A 162 -18.87 -1.51 -3.15
N LEU A 163 -17.85 -1.20 -3.93
CA LEU A 163 -16.95 -0.07 -3.75
C LEU A 163 -17.04 0.87 -4.96
N VAL A 164 -17.25 2.15 -4.68
CA VAL A 164 -16.98 3.24 -5.62
C VAL A 164 -15.72 3.94 -5.13
N LEU A 165 -14.69 3.94 -5.96
CA LEU A 165 -13.40 4.55 -5.64
C LEU A 165 -13.17 5.77 -6.52
N GLU A 166 -13.06 6.95 -5.89
CA GLU A 166 -12.57 8.16 -6.52
C GLU A 166 -11.07 8.27 -6.24
N ASP A 167 -10.26 7.83 -7.20
CA ASP A 167 -8.81 7.88 -7.09
C ASP A 167 -8.31 9.32 -7.28
N ARG A 168 -7.45 9.79 -6.38
CA ARG A 168 -6.81 11.11 -6.44
C ARG A 168 -6.04 11.35 -7.75
N HIS A 169 -5.46 10.31 -8.30
CA HIS A 169 -4.71 10.40 -9.56
C HIS A 169 -5.59 10.61 -10.78
N VAL A 170 -6.88 10.26 -10.67
CA VAL A 170 -7.89 10.46 -11.72
C VAL A 170 -8.64 11.76 -11.50
N THR A 171 -9.01 12.05 -10.26
CA THR A 171 -9.85 13.20 -9.91
C THR A 171 -9.06 14.51 -9.73
N GLY A 172 -7.73 14.43 -9.60
CA GLY A 172 -6.88 15.59 -9.30
C GLY A 172 -7.01 16.10 -7.86
N ARG A 173 -7.74 15.40 -6.99
CA ARG A 173 -7.86 15.74 -5.56
C ARG A 173 -6.59 15.36 -4.81
N ASP A 174 -6.43 15.91 -3.60
CA ASP A 174 -5.33 15.60 -2.68
C ASP A 174 -5.54 14.29 -1.90
N HIS A 175 -6.72 13.65 -2.03
CA HIS A 175 -7.12 12.43 -1.32
C HIS A 175 -7.94 11.50 -2.20
N CYS A 176 -7.91 10.20 -1.87
CA CYS A 176 -8.82 9.20 -2.45
C CYS A 176 -10.10 9.11 -1.63
N VAL A 177 -11.24 8.85 -2.27
CA VAL A 177 -12.51 8.63 -1.60
C VAL A 177 -13.00 7.22 -1.88
N PHE A 178 -13.19 6.46 -0.82
CA PHE A 178 -13.74 5.10 -0.83
C PHE A 178 -15.18 5.15 -0.35
N ARG A 179 -16.13 4.86 -1.22
CA ARG A 179 -17.54 4.72 -0.87
C ARG A 179 -17.94 3.25 -0.93
N TYR A 180 -18.29 2.69 0.21
CA TYR A 180 -18.88 1.36 0.32
C TYR A 180 -20.39 1.51 0.29
N VAL A 181 -21.00 1.04 -0.80
CA VAL A 181 -22.46 1.17 -1.05
C VAL A 181 -23.17 0.07 -0.27
N MET A 182 -24.03 0.48 0.70
CA MET A 182 -24.68 -0.42 1.64
C MET A 182 -26.08 -0.82 1.22
N LYS A 183 -26.84 0.08 0.59
CA LYS A 183 -28.18 -0.21 0.09
C LYS A 183 -28.14 -0.38 -1.42
N GLN A 184 -28.61 -1.53 -1.91
CA GLN A 184 -28.99 -1.63 -3.31
C GLN A 184 -30.25 -0.79 -3.48
N GLN A 185 -30.16 0.26 -4.29
CA GLN A 185 -31.36 0.94 -4.77
C GLN A 185 -32.12 -0.08 -5.60
N ASN A 186 -33.20 -0.63 -5.04
CA ASN A 186 -34.15 -1.41 -5.81
C ASN A 186 -34.69 -0.48 -6.91
N LYS A 187 -34.29 -0.74 -8.16
CA LYS A 187 -34.93 -0.17 -9.33
C LYS A 187 -36.24 -0.90 -9.59
#